data_b80d1e5a466161757fa598dc96af9c5f
#
_entry.id   b80d1e5a466161757fa598dc96af9c5f
#
_cell.length_a   1.000
_cell.length_b   1.000
_cell.length_c   1.000
_cell.angle_alpha   90.00
_cell.angle_beta   90.00
_cell.angle_gamma   90.00
#
_symmetry.space_group_name_H-M   'P 1'
#
loop_
_entity.id
_entity.type
_entity.pdbx_description
1 polymer ?
#
loop_
_entity_poly.entity_id
_entity_poly.type
_entity_poly.pdbx_seq_one_letter_code
_entity_poly.pdbx_strand_id
1 'polypeptide(L)'
;MGQVSLAAKITHVPSMYLSELDGPQKGTRQAAIDGHHEIDRRCRALGVDTIVVFGTHWLVNSAYHLNNAVHFKGNYTSNELPHFISNMPYEYDGNPQLGHILAKACNEAGVTTLAHEHTSLALEYGTLVPMRYMNADRRYKVISVSALCMVHSLAESAQLGWAMRRAVEQHYDGKVAFLASGSLSHRFAQNGLAPEYANKMWSPFLEQLDHNVIELWQQGDWKTFCAMLPEYAAKGHGEGFMHDTAMLLGVLGWDHYQGKAEVITPYFPSSGTGQINVVFPVNPVSAEEGAKSYSLNLNSLKDPAAVYAAGARRL
;
A
#
# COMPACT_ATOMS: atom_id res chain seq x y z
N MET A 1 8.09 1.05 24.63
CA MET A 1 7.57 0.05 23.67
C MET A 1 6.95 0.79 22.50
N GLY A 2 7.28 0.37 21.29
CA GLY A 2 6.80 1.00 20.07
C GLY A 2 5.30 0.81 19.84
N GLN A 3 4.77 1.63 18.95
CA GLN A 3 3.34 1.64 18.68
C GLN A 3 3.09 1.76 17.17
N VAL A 4 2.21 0.94 16.63
CA VAL A 4 1.55 1.22 15.35
C VAL A 4 0.48 2.25 15.62
N SER A 5 0.65 3.46 15.06
CA SER A 5 -0.18 4.62 15.41
C SER A 5 -1.18 4.99 14.32
N LEU A 6 -0.90 4.65 13.05
CA LEU A 6 -1.78 4.91 11.94
C LEU A 6 -1.64 3.81 10.88
N ALA A 7 -2.74 3.47 10.22
CA ALA A 7 -2.79 2.61 9.06
C ALA A 7 -3.69 3.26 7.99
N ALA A 8 -3.26 3.28 6.73
CA ALA A 8 -4.04 3.84 5.64
C ALA A 8 -3.81 3.12 4.31
N LYS A 9 -4.86 3.04 3.49
CA LYS A 9 -4.77 2.75 2.06
C LYS A 9 -4.76 4.09 1.34
N ILE A 10 -3.78 4.32 0.47
CA ILE A 10 -3.55 5.60 -0.18
C ILE A 10 -3.34 5.44 -1.68
N THR A 11 -3.81 6.42 -2.43
CA THR A 11 -3.50 6.54 -3.85
C THR A 11 -2.09 7.10 -4.06
N HIS A 12 -1.45 6.75 -5.18
CA HIS A 12 -0.19 7.33 -5.62
C HIS A 12 -0.21 7.69 -7.12
N VAL A 13 -1.40 7.96 -7.66
CA VAL A 13 -1.53 8.20 -9.11
C VAL A 13 -0.52 9.25 -9.60
N PRO A 14 0.24 8.97 -10.65
CA PRO A 14 1.28 9.88 -11.16
C PRO A 14 0.73 11.25 -11.58
N SER A 15 -0.55 11.32 -11.94
CA SER A 15 -1.25 12.57 -12.27
C SER A 15 -1.35 13.56 -11.11
N MET A 16 -1.09 13.14 -9.86
CA MET A 16 -0.97 14.06 -8.72
C MET A 16 0.23 14.99 -8.91
N TYR A 17 1.37 14.48 -9.41
CA TYR A 17 2.52 15.31 -9.70
C TYR A 17 2.23 16.31 -10.83
N LEU A 18 1.56 15.91 -11.91
CA LEU A 18 1.12 16.83 -12.95
C LEU A 18 0.12 17.88 -12.43
N SER A 19 -0.70 17.51 -11.46
CA SER A 19 -1.70 18.39 -10.88
C SER A 19 -1.11 19.58 -10.11
N GLU A 20 0.13 19.49 -9.64
CA GLU A 20 0.82 20.62 -9.00
C GLU A 20 1.57 21.52 -9.98
N LEU A 21 1.88 21.02 -11.18
CA LEU A 21 2.61 21.77 -12.19
C LEU A 21 1.68 22.69 -13.00
N ASP A 22 2.25 23.75 -13.54
CA ASP A 22 1.52 24.62 -14.48
C ASP A 22 1.19 23.86 -15.75
N GLY A 23 -0.09 23.91 -16.17
CA GLY A 23 -0.55 23.24 -17.37
C GLY A 23 -2.02 22.80 -17.27
N PRO A 24 -2.51 22.05 -18.26
CA PRO A 24 -3.93 21.65 -18.35
C PRO A 24 -4.39 20.70 -17.26
N GLN A 25 -3.46 20.06 -16.54
CA GLN A 25 -3.76 19.13 -15.43
C GLN A 25 -3.71 19.80 -14.05
N LYS A 26 -3.38 21.11 -13.98
CA LYS A 26 -3.26 21.83 -12.70
C LYS A 26 -4.55 21.75 -11.89
N GLY A 27 -4.42 21.32 -10.63
CA GLY A 27 -5.54 21.21 -9.68
C GLY A 27 -6.45 19.99 -9.87
N THR A 28 -6.28 19.20 -10.93
CA THR A 28 -7.19 18.07 -11.24
C THR A 28 -7.19 16.96 -10.17
N ARG A 29 -6.13 16.86 -9.37
CA ARG A 29 -5.97 15.87 -8.28
C ARG A 29 -5.88 16.52 -6.89
N GLN A 30 -6.34 17.76 -6.76
CA GLN A 30 -6.22 18.51 -5.50
C GLN A 30 -6.85 17.75 -4.33
N ALA A 31 -8.03 17.16 -4.50
CA ALA A 31 -8.69 16.39 -3.45
C ALA A 31 -7.85 15.19 -2.95
N ALA A 32 -7.09 14.53 -3.84
CA ALA A 32 -6.19 13.46 -3.44
C ALA A 32 -4.97 14.01 -2.68
N ILE A 33 -4.41 15.13 -3.12
CA ILE A 33 -3.31 15.85 -2.45
C ILE A 33 -3.74 16.29 -1.05
N ASP A 34 -4.92 16.91 -0.93
CA ASP A 34 -5.50 17.32 0.35
C ASP A 34 -5.70 16.14 1.30
N GLY A 35 -6.10 14.99 0.76
CA GLY A 35 -6.21 13.75 1.53
C GLY A 35 -4.88 13.29 2.11
N HIS A 36 -3.78 13.41 1.35
CA HIS A 36 -2.43 13.10 1.87
C HIS A 36 -2.01 14.10 2.96
N HIS A 37 -2.31 15.39 2.79
CA HIS A 37 -2.06 16.39 3.84
C HIS A 37 -2.88 16.11 5.12
N GLU A 38 -4.12 15.63 4.98
CA GLU A 38 -4.93 15.25 6.15
C GLU A 38 -4.33 14.02 6.86
N ILE A 39 -3.85 13.01 6.12
CA ILE A 39 -3.18 11.85 6.71
C ILE A 39 -1.87 12.28 7.39
N ASP A 40 -1.08 13.19 6.78
CA ASP A 40 0.09 13.79 7.42
C ASP A 40 -0.28 14.51 8.73
N ARG A 41 -1.32 15.34 8.72
CA ARG A 41 -1.80 16.02 9.91
C ARG A 41 -2.11 15.05 11.06
N ARG A 42 -2.73 13.89 10.73
CA ARG A 42 -3.01 12.83 11.70
C ARG A 42 -1.72 12.15 12.20
N CYS A 43 -0.79 11.85 11.30
CA CYS A 43 0.52 11.31 11.69
C CYS A 43 1.25 12.24 12.66
N ARG A 44 1.23 13.55 12.40
CA ARG A 44 1.82 14.58 13.31
C ARG A 44 1.15 14.58 14.67
N ALA A 45 -0.18 14.59 14.70
CA ALA A 45 -0.95 14.62 15.94
C ALA A 45 -0.69 13.35 16.79
N LEU A 46 -0.46 12.22 16.15
CA LEU A 46 -0.13 10.95 16.81
C LEU A 46 1.35 10.84 17.21
N GLY A 47 2.21 11.73 16.70
CA GLY A 47 3.64 11.73 16.96
C GLY A 47 4.38 10.61 16.22
N VAL A 48 3.94 10.26 15.02
CA VAL A 48 4.62 9.29 14.15
C VAL A 48 6.05 9.77 13.84
N ASP A 49 7.01 8.87 13.92
CA ASP A 49 8.42 9.12 13.57
C ASP A 49 8.86 8.42 12.28
N THR A 50 8.22 7.30 11.95
CA THR A 50 8.57 6.50 10.78
C THR A 50 7.33 6.09 10.00
N ILE A 51 7.40 6.20 8.68
CA ILE A 51 6.39 5.71 7.74
C ILE A 51 6.93 4.50 6.99
N VAL A 52 6.20 3.39 7.04
CA VAL A 52 6.46 2.18 6.27
C VAL A 52 5.43 2.12 5.14
N VAL A 53 5.90 2.10 3.89
CA VAL A 53 5.06 2.09 2.69
C VAL A 53 5.13 0.74 2.00
N PHE A 54 4.00 0.06 1.89
CA PHE A 54 3.83 -1.12 1.04
C PHE A 54 3.54 -0.63 -0.39
N GLY A 55 4.57 -0.63 -1.25
CA GLY A 55 4.53 -0.01 -2.57
C GLY A 55 4.35 -1.02 -3.70
N THR A 56 3.33 -0.86 -4.53
CA THR A 56 2.98 -1.76 -5.63
C THR A 56 3.86 -1.62 -6.88
N HIS A 57 4.82 -0.70 -6.89
CA HIS A 57 5.74 -0.47 -8.01
C HIS A 57 7.13 -1.07 -7.84
N TRP A 58 7.38 -1.76 -6.75
CA TRP A 58 8.61 -2.52 -6.57
C TRP A 58 8.34 -4.01 -6.76
N LEU A 59 8.62 -4.48 -7.98
CA LEU A 59 8.45 -5.89 -8.37
C LEU A 59 9.49 -6.78 -7.69
N VAL A 60 9.03 -7.86 -7.10
CA VAL A 60 9.86 -8.92 -6.54
C VAL A 60 9.35 -10.30 -6.95
N ASN A 61 10.26 -11.27 -7.03
CA ASN A 61 9.93 -12.62 -7.50
C ASN A 61 10.56 -13.75 -6.66
N SER A 62 11.13 -13.45 -5.49
CA SER A 62 11.74 -14.50 -4.64
C SER A 62 11.61 -14.28 -3.14
N ALA A 63 11.64 -13.05 -2.66
CA ALA A 63 11.52 -12.67 -1.25
C ALA A 63 10.79 -11.33 -1.15
N TYR A 64 10.35 -10.95 0.05
CA TYR A 64 9.98 -9.57 0.29
C TYR A 64 11.24 -8.72 0.53
N HIS A 65 11.23 -7.50 0.06
CA HIS A 65 12.37 -6.60 0.15
C HIS A 65 11.98 -5.31 0.87
N LEU A 66 12.82 -4.86 1.76
CA LEU A 66 12.73 -3.56 2.44
C LEU A 66 13.87 -2.68 1.96
N ASN A 67 13.56 -1.50 1.46
CA ASN A 67 14.54 -0.45 1.21
C ASN A 67 14.58 0.45 2.44
N ASN A 68 15.62 0.28 3.25
CA ASN A 68 15.82 0.93 4.55
C ASN A 68 17.19 1.62 4.63
N ALA A 69 17.69 2.14 3.52
CA ALA A 69 18.92 2.94 3.51
C ALA A 69 18.82 4.10 4.50
N VAL A 70 19.95 4.54 5.03
CA VAL A 70 20.01 5.64 6.01
C VAL A 70 19.47 6.95 5.43
N HIS A 71 19.62 7.16 4.12
CA HIS A 71 19.23 8.36 3.43
C HIS A 71 18.92 8.09 1.97
N PHE A 72 17.87 8.71 1.47
CA PHE A 72 17.39 8.63 0.09
C PHE A 72 17.45 10.01 -0.54
N LYS A 73 18.11 10.14 -1.69
CA LYS A 73 18.17 11.40 -2.44
C LYS A 73 18.31 11.16 -3.92
N GLY A 74 17.55 11.89 -4.72
CA GLY A 74 17.65 11.80 -6.17
C GLY A 74 16.65 12.67 -6.91
N ASN A 75 16.61 12.46 -8.23
CA ASN A 75 15.59 12.94 -9.13
C ASN A 75 14.93 11.72 -9.78
N TYR A 76 13.64 11.57 -9.57
CA TYR A 76 12.90 10.44 -10.11
C TYR A 76 12.27 10.80 -11.46
N THR A 77 12.48 9.94 -12.43
CA THR A 77 11.72 9.93 -13.69
C THR A 77 11.13 8.53 -13.84
N SER A 78 9.82 8.44 -14.02
CA SER A 78 9.16 7.15 -14.20
C SER A 78 9.57 6.48 -15.49
N ASN A 79 10.02 5.24 -15.44
CA ASN A 79 10.31 4.43 -16.63
C ASN A 79 9.03 4.06 -17.39
N GLU A 80 7.92 3.87 -16.65
CA GLU A 80 6.62 3.48 -17.20
C GLU A 80 5.87 4.69 -17.78
N LEU A 81 5.89 5.80 -17.06
CA LEU A 81 5.07 6.99 -17.30
C LEU A 81 5.90 8.28 -17.23
N PRO A 82 6.95 8.44 -18.07
CA PRO A 82 7.84 9.61 -18.03
C PRO A 82 7.12 10.92 -18.37
N HIS A 83 5.99 10.84 -19.06
CA HIS A 83 5.14 12.00 -19.36
C HIS A 83 4.29 12.47 -18.16
N PHE A 84 4.17 11.66 -17.09
CA PHE A 84 3.53 12.06 -15.83
C PHE A 84 4.55 12.52 -14.80
N ILE A 85 5.65 11.78 -14.64
CA ILE A 85 6.69 12.10 -13.66
C ILE A 85 8.05 12.14 -14.34
N SER A 86 8.60 13.33 -14.45
CA SER A 86 9.95 13.57 -14.95
C SER A 86 10.68 14.56 -14.06
N ASN A 87 11.93 14.23 -13.69
CA ASN A 87 12.78 15.07 -12.83
C ASN A 87 12.15 15.47 -11.48
N MET A 88 11.37 14.61 -10.87
CA MET A 88 10.79 14.85 -9.55
C MET A 88 11.89 14.72 -8.47
N PRO A 89 12.32 15.81 -7.83
CA PRO A 89 13.33 15.75 -6.79
C PRO A 89 12.77 15.14 -5.51
N TYR A 90 13.58 14.35 -4.82
CA TYR A 90 13.25 13.81 -3.51
C TYR A 90 14.46 13.72 -2.60
N GLU A 91 14.22 13.84 -1.30
CA GLU A 91 15.21 13.65 -0.25
C GLU A 91 14.51 13.26 1.05
N TYR A 92 14.81 12.08 1.60
CA TYR A 92 14.23 11.58 2.85
C TYR A 92 15.27 10.82 3.65
N ASP A 93 15.14 10.82 4.97
CA ASP A 93 15.89 9.93 5.85
C ASP A 93 15.19 8.58 5.92
N GLY A 94 15.96 7.49 5.98
CA GLY A 94 15.45 6.16 6.21
C GLY A 94 15.60 5.71 7.66
N ASN A 95 15.20 4.49 7.95
CA ASN A 95 15.30 3.90 9.28
C ASN A 95 15.90 2.50 9.24
N PRO A 96 17.25 2.37 9.09
CA PRO A 96 17.92 1.07 9.04
C PRO A 96 17.63 0.20 10.25
N GLN A 97 17.63 0.80 11.46
CA GLN A 97 17.35 0.08 12.70
C GLN A 97 16.01 -0.61 12.67
N LEU A 98 14.94 0.12 12.33
CA LEU A 98 13.61 -0.48 12.23
C LEU A 98 13.54 -1.48 11.07
N GLY A 99 14.13 -1.20 9.92
CA GLY A 99 14.17 -2.11 8.79
C GLY A 99 14.73 -3.48 9.14
N HIS A 100 15.83 -3.54 9.88
CA HIS A 100 16.41 -4.80 10.37
C HIS A 100 15.52 -5.51 11.38
N ILE A 101 14.89 -4.77 12.29
CA ILE A 101 13.92 -5.33 13.26
C ILE A 101 12.74 -5.99 12.51
N LEU A 102 12.19 -5.29 11.52
CA LEU A 102 11.08 -5.80 10.70
C LEU A 102 11.47 -7.04 9.89
N ALA A 103 12.60 -6.99 9.18
CA ALA A 103 13.08 -8.11 8.36
C ALA A 103 13.37 -9.35 9.22
N LYS A 104 14.01 -9.17 10.38
CA LYS A 104 14.27 -10.27 11.33
C LYS A 104 12.97 -10.93 11.78
N ALA A 105 11.99 -10.15 12.23
CA ALA A 105 10.71 -10.69 12.72
C ALA A 105 9.93 -11.42 11.61
N CYS A 106 9.95 -10.90 10.38
CA CYS A 106 9.33 -11.58 9.25
C CYS A 106 10.00 -12.93 8.95
N ASN A 107 11.33 -12.99 8.96
CA ASN A 107 12.07 -14.24 8.78
C ASN A 107 11.79 -15.26 9.91
N GLU A 108 11.72 -14.80 11.16
CA GLU A 108 11.34 -15.64 12.31
C GLU A 108 9.91 -16.17 12.20
N ALA A 109 9.01 -15.42 11.53
CA ALA A 109 7.66 -15.84 11.21
C ALA A 109 7.58 -16.74 9.96
N GLY A 110 8.71 -17.10 9.35
CA GLY A 110 8.77 -17.95 8.17
C GLY A 110 8.52 -17.23 6.83
N VAL A 111 8.51 -15.89 6.83
CA VAL A 111 8.34 -15.06 5.63
C VAL A 111 9.69 -14.49 5.21
N THR A 112 10.28 -15.03 4.15
CA THR A 112 11.61 -14.62 3.69
C THR A 112 11.63 -13.14 3.32
N THR A 113 12.43 -12.36 4.05
CA THR A 113 12.48 -10.91 3.93
C THR A 113 13.92 -10.41 3.98
N LEU A 114 14.28 -9.53 3.05
CA LEU A 114 15.63 -8.94 2.92
C LEU A 114 15.55 -7.42 3.13
N ALA A 115 16.40 -6.91 4.01
CA ALA A 115 16.57 -5.47 4.23
C ALA A 115 17.79 -4.95 3.45
N HIS A 116 17.65 -3.81 2.76
CA HIS A 116 18.66 -3.22 1.91
C HIS A 116 19.01 -1.81 2.36
N GLU A 117 20.30 -1.57 2.61
CA GLU A 117 20.84 -0.24 2.96
C GLU A 117 21.63 0.40 1.80
N HIS A 118 21.42 -0.08 0.58
CA HIS A 118 22.14 0.44 -0.58
C HIS A 118 21.62 1.81 -1.00
N THR A 119 22.47 2.82 -0.94
CA THR A 119 22.10 4.20 -1.34
C THR A 119 21.78 4.34 -2.83
N SER A 120 22.22 3.40 -3.66
CA SER A 120 21.91 3.34 -5.09
C SER A 120 20.55 2.71 -5.41
N LEU A 121 19.88 2.07 -4.42
CA LEU A 121 18.56 1.52 -4.59
C LEU A 121 17.55 2.67 -4.45
N ALA A 122 17.03 3.15 -5.58
CA ALA A 122 16.06 4.24 -5.62
C ALA A 122 14.72 3.84 -4.99
N LEU A 123 13.95 4.83 -4.56
CA LEU A 123 12.55 4.66 -4.20
C LEU A 123 11.68 4.74 -5.46
N GLU A 124 10.66 3.91 -5.52
CA GLU A 124 9.67 3.91 -6.58
C GLU A 124 8.56 4.95 -6.35
N TYR A 125 7.86 5.35 -7.39
CA TYR A 125 6.86 6.42 -7.27
C TYR A 125 5.67 6.06 -6.36
N GLY A 126 5.39 4.79 -6.17
CA GLY A 126 4.43 4.33 -5.16
C GLY A 126 4.78 4.78 -3.74
N THR A 127 6.06 5.03 -3.45
CA THR A 127 6.54 5.65 -2.21
C THR A 127 6.73 7.16 -2.39
N LEU A 128 7.34 7.59 -3.49
CA LEU A 128 7.74 8.98 -3.69
C LEU A 128 6.57 9.94 -3.83
N VAL A 129 5.50 9.56 -4.54
CA VAL A 129 4.32 10.44 -4.73
C VAL A 129 3.62 10.73 -3.41
N PRO A 130 3.26 9.73 -2.57
CA PRO A 130 2.71 10.01 -1.25
C PRO A 130 3.64 10.83 -0.36
N MET A 131 4.92 10.49 -0.31
CA MET A 131 5.89 11.19 0.55
C MET A 131 6.11 12.63 0.14
N ARG A 132 5.95 12.98 -1.14
CA ARG A 132 6.00 14.36 -1.61
C ARG A 132 5.00 15.26 -0.88
N TYR A 133 3.81 14.76 -0.59
CA TYR A 133 2.73 15.51 0.06
C TYR A 133 2.68 15.30 1.58
N MET A 134 3.06 14.12 2.06
CA MET A 134 3.01 13.80 3.48
C MET A 134 4.31 14.14 4.23
N ASN A 135 5.44 14.18 3.53
CA ASN A 135 6.78 14.31 4.14
C ASN A 135 7.63 15.41 3.49
N ALA A 136 7.02 16.49 3.03
CA ALA A 136 7.71 17.60 2.35
C ALA A 136 8.75 18.28 3.24
N ASP A 137 8.54 18.31 4.55
CA ASP A 137 9.49 18.85 5.55
C ASP A 137 10.48 17.79 6.09
N ARG A 138 10.48 16.58 5.53
CA ARG A 138 11.38 15.48 5.89
C ARG A 138 11.34 15.06 7.36
N ARG A 139 10.18 15.19 7.97
CA ARG A 139 9.94 14.89 9.38
C ARG A 139 10.02 13.40 9.68
N TYR A 140 9.48 12.56 8.77
CA TYR A 140 9.40 11.13 8.97
C TYR A 140 10.56 10.42 8.31
N LYS A 141 11.08 9.41 8.98
CA LYS A 141 11.90 8.39 8.34
C LYS A 141 11.03 7.49 7.46
N VAL A 142 11.57 7.01 6.36
CA VAL A 142 10.83 6.23 5.37
C VAL A 142 11.45 4.85 5.20
N ILE A 143 10.61 3.83 5.17
CA ILE A 143 10.96 2.48 4.72
C ILE A 143 10.00 2.11 3.59
N SER A 144 10.52 1.71 2.44
CA SER A 144 9.72 1.16 1.35
C SER A 144 9.76 -0.36 1.38
N VAL A 145 8.61 -1.00 1.27
CA VAL A 145 8.46 -2.46 1.23
C VAL A 145 7.88 -2.85 -0.12
N SER A 146 8.48 -3.84 -0.77
CA SER A 146 8.00 -4.36 -2.04
C SER A 146 6.62 -5.01 -1.89
N ALA A 147 5.65 -4.56 -2.68
CA ALA A 147 4.29 -5.10 -2.66
C ALA A 147 3.76 -5.51 -4.04
N LEU A 148 4.61 -5.57 -5.06
CA LEU A 148 4.31 -6.25 -6.32
C LEU A 148 4.94 -7.65 -6.29
N CYS A 149 4.24 -8.59 -5.68
CA CYS A 149 4.75 -9.88 -5.26
C CYS A 149 4.22 -11.01 -6.16
N MET A 150 4.90 -11.29 -7.27
CA MET A 150 4.41 -12.21 -8.30
C MET A 150 4.33 -13.68 -7.89
N VAL A 151 5.09 -14.10 -6.87
CA VAL A 151 5.22 -15.51 -6.46
C VAL A 151 4.72 -15.79 -5.05
N HIS A 152 4.36 -14.75 -4.31
CA HIS A 152 3.86 -14.87 -2.94
C HIS A 152 2.33 -14.99 -2.90
N SER A 153 1.81 -15.66 -1.89
CA SER A 153 0.37 -15.68 -1.62
C SER A 153 -0.06 -14.44 -0.83
N LEU A 154 -1.34 -14.10 -0.92
CA LEU A 154 -1.93 -13.04 -0.06
C LEU A 154 -1.80 -13.39 1.43
N ALA A 155 -1.83 -14.68 1.77
CA ALA A 155 -1.62 -15.17 3.12
C ALA A 155 -0.22 -14.85 3.65
N GLU A 156 0.83 -15.06 2.84
CA GLU A 156 2.20 -14.68 3.21
C GLU A 156 2.34 -13.17 3.39
N SER A 157 1.70 -12.37 2.52
CA SER A 157 1.68 -10.92 2.66
C SER A 157 0.96 -10.46 3.94
N ALA A 158 -0.15 -11.10 4.30
CA ALA A 158 -0.82 -10.85 5.56
C ALA A 158 0.05 -11.23 6.78
N GLN A 159 0.74 -12.36 6.70
CA GLN A 159 1.67 -12.81 7.74
C GLN A 159 2.86 -11.85 7.89
N LEU A 160 3.40 -11.33 6.77
CA LEU A 160 4.42 -10.30 6.79
C LEU A 160 3.94 -9.06 7.57
N GLY A 161 2.75 -8.53 7.23
CA GLY A 161 2.18 -7.37 7.91
C GLY A 161 2.00 -7.59 9.42
N TRP A 162 1.50 -8.76 9.80
CA TRP A 162 1.35 -9.12 11.22
C TRP A 162 2.69 -9.20 11.96
N ALA A 163 3.69 -9.86 11.34
CA ALA A 163 5.03 -9.94 11.92
C ALA A 163 5.65 -8.55 12.10
N MET A 164 5.47 -7.65 11.12
CA MET A 164 5.94 -6.26 11.22
C MET A 164 5.26 -5.50 12.37
N ARG A 165 3.94 -5.65 12.53
CA ARG A 165 3.23 -5.07 13.67
C ARG A 165 3.82 -5.53 14.99
N ARG A 166 3.97 -6.84 15.17
CA ARG A 166 4.52 -7.41 16.40
C ARG A 166 5.95 -6.94 16.68
N ALA A 167 6.75 -6.81 15.61
CA ALA A 167 8.11 -6.30 15.70
C ALA A 167 8.15 -4.85 16.23
N VAL A 168 7.28 -3.99 15.70
CA VAL A 168 7.15 -2.61 16.20
C VAL A 168 6.77 -2.59 17.68
N GLU A 169 5.73 -3.34 18.06
CA GLU A 169 5.20 -3.34 19.42
C GLU A 169 6.20 -3.92 20.45
N GLN A 170 7.03 -4.88 20.05
CA GLN A 170 7.92 -5.61 20.97
C GLN A 170 9.36 -5.12 20.97
N HIS A 171 9.87 -4.61 19.83
CA HIS A 171 11.30 -4.42 19.61
C HIS A 171 11.70 -3.04 19.13
N TYR A 172 10.75 -2.15 18.92
CA TYR A 172 11.01 -0.76 18.53
C TYR A 172 10.60 0.18 19.67
N ASP A 173 11.15 1.40 19.70
CA ASP A 173 10.77 2.42 20.69
C ASP A 173 10.40 3.71 19.97
N GLY A 174 9.36 3.63 19.15
CA GLY A 174 8.87 4.74 18.36
C GLY A 174 7.45 4.51 17.88
N LYS A 175 6.95 5.45 17.07
CA LYS A 175 5.58 5.43 16.54
C LYS A 175 5.58 5.31 15.04
N VAL A 176 4.97 4.26 14.53
CA VAL A 176 5.01 3.89 13.12
C VAL A 176 3.65 4.02 12.47
N ALA A 177 3.62 4.60 11.26
CA ALA A 177 2.49 4.52 10.35
C ALA A 177 2.76 3.49 9.26
N PHE A 178 1.77 2.67 8.91
CA PHE A 178 1.82 1.75 7.79
C PHE A 178 0.86 2.20 6.68
N LEU A 179 1.37 2.33 5.47
CA LEU A 179 0.61 2.79 4.31
C LEU A 179 0.61 1.72 3.21
N ALA A 180 -0.57 1.26 2.81
CA ALA A 180 -0.75 0.48 1.59
C ALA A 180 -0.90 1.45 0.42
N SER A 181 0.12 1.55 -0.40
CA SER A 181 0.17 2.50 -1.52
C SER A 181 -0.16 1.78 -2.82
N GLY A 182 -1.39 1.96 -3.27
CA GLY A 182 -1.93 1.32 -4.46
C GLY A 182 -3.39 1.69 -4.70
N SER A 183 -3.83 1.50 -5.95
CA SER A 183 -5.23 1.63 -6.35
C SER A 183 -6.10 0.51 -5.75
N LEU A 184 -7.40 0.60 -5.95
CA LEU A 184 -8.33 -0.52 -5.84
C LEU A 184 -8.25 -1.36 -7.13
N SER A 185 -9.31 -1.39 -7.95
CA SER A 185 -9.20 -2.04 -9.26
C SER A 185 -8.20 -1.29 -10.16
N HIS A 186 -7.39 -2.06 -10.91
CA HIS A 186 -6.29 -1.50 -11.68
C HIS A 186 -6.21 -2.10 -13.10
N ARG A 187 -7.30 -2.04 -13.85
CA ARG A 187 -7.26 -2.29 -15.29
C ARG A 187 -6.82 -1.01 -15.99
N PHE A 188 -5.51 -0.78 -15.97
CA PHE A 188 -4.91 0.45 -16.44
C PHE A 188 -5.15 0.69 -17.95
N ALA A 189 -5.60 1.89 -18.29
CA ALA A 189 -5.72 2.38 -19.67
C ALA A 189 -4.58 3.34 -19.98
N GLN A 190 -3.77 2.99 -20.97
CA GLN A 190 -2.70 3.85 -21.47
C GLN A 190 -3.29 5.12 -22.09
N ASN A 191 -3.15 6.26 -21.44
CA ASN A 191 -3.84 7.51 -21.83
C ASN A 191 -3.47 8.01 -23.24
N GLY A 192 -2.27 7.72 -23.73
CA GLY A 192 -1.86 8.04 -25.09
C GLY A 192 -2.64 7.26 -26.17
N LEU A 193 -3.14 6.07 -25.82
CA LEU A 193 -3.92 5.20 -26.71
C LEU A 193 -5.42 5.27 -26.42
N ALA A 194 -5.80 5.59 -25.19
CA ALA A 194 -7.17 5.61 -24.72
C ALA A 194 -7.42 6.85 -23.81
N PRO A 195 -7.36 8.07 -24.37
CA PRO A 195 -7.45 9.32 -23.59
C PRO A 195 -8.81 9.51 -22.90
N GLU A 196 -9.85 8.86 -23.39
CA GLU A 196 -11.20 8.88 -22.80
C GLU A 196 -11.24 8.29 -21.39
N TYR A 197 -10.26 7.44 -21.02
CA TYR A 197 -10.16 6.85 -19.69
C TYR A 197 -9.41 7.71 -18.68
N ALA A 198 -8.87 8.86 -19.05
CA ALA A 198 -8.08 9.71 -18.15
C ALA A 198 -8.76 9.98 -16.81
N ASN A 199 -10.09 10.13 -16.83
CA ASN A 199 -10.93 10.34 -15.65
C ASN A 199 -12.15 9.40 -15.61
N LYS A 200 -12.01 8.18 -16.11
CA LYS A 200 -13.07 7.17 -16.11
C LYS A 200 -12.53 5.83 -15.65
N MET A 201 -13.41 5.03 -15.08
CA MET A 201 -13.14 3.63 -14.81
C MET A 201 -13.11 2.83 -16.12
N TRP A 202 -12.36 1.74 -16.11
CA TRP A 202 -12.35 0.81 -17.25
C TRP A 202 -13.75 0.26 -17.57
N SER A 203 -14.51 -0.07 -16.55
CA SER A 203 -15.89 -0.52 -16.72
C SER A 203 -16.74 -0.21 -15.49
N PRO A 204 -18.08 -0.07 -15.67
CA PRO A 204 -19.01 0.06 -14.54
C PRO A 204 -18.94 -1.11 -13.55
N PHE A 205 -18.62 -2.32 -14.03
CA PHE A 205 -18.46 -3.49 -13.15
C PHE A 205 -17.32 -3.29 -12.14
N LEU A 206 -16.15 -2.81 -12.59
CA LEU A 206 -15.01 -2.55 -11.69
C LEU A 206 -15.32 -1.43 -10.71
N GLU A 207 -16.01 -0.39 -11.16
CA GLU A 207 -16.43 0.71 -10.29
C GLU A 207 -17.39 0.23 -9.19
N GLN A 208 -18.39 -0.57 -9.53
CA GLN A 208 -19.29 -1.17 -8.54
C GLN A 208 -18.57 -2.11 -7.57
N LEU A 209 -17.62 -2.88 -8.07
CA LEU A 209 -16.83 -3.79 -7.24
C LEU A 209 -15.96 -3.01 -6.23
N ASP A 210 -15.36 -1.90 -6.65
CA ASP A 210 -14.61 -1.01 -5.78
C ASP A 210 -15.50 -0.38 -4.71
N HIS A 211 -16.69 0.10 -5.08
CA HIS A 211 -17.66 0.65 -4.13
C HIS A 211 -18.10 -0.40 -3.10
N ASN A 212 -18.30 -1.65 -3.51
CA ASN A 212 -18.62 -2.74 -2.60
C ASN A 212 -17.49 -2.98 -1.58
N VAL A 213 -16.24 -2.95 -2.03
CA VAL A 213 -15.07 -3.05 -1.13
C VAL A 213 -15.05 -1.89 -0.12
N ILE A 214 -15.27 -0.66 -0.57
CA ILE A 214 -15.31 0.52 0.29
C ILE A 214 -16.44 0.41 1.32
N GLU A 215 -17.61 -0.07 0.91
CA GLU A 215 -18.74 -0.27 1.80
C GLU A 215 -18.44 -1.30 2.89
N LEU A 216 -17.86 -2.45 2.53
CA LEU A 216 -17.42 -3.46 3.50
C LEU A 216 -16.43 -2.89 4.53
N TRP A 217 -15.48 -2.08 4.08
CA TRP A 217 -14.52 -1.42 4.94
C TRP A 217 -15.17 -0.42 5.91
N GLN A 218 -16.12 0.38 5.42
CA GLN A 218 -16.85 1.36 6.23
C GLN A 218 -17.83 0.69 7.23
N GLN A 219 -18.38 -0.47 6.88
CA GLN A 219 -19.21 -1.27 7.77
C GLN A 219 -18.37 -2.04 8.80
N GLY A 220 -17.10 -2.30 8.50
CA GLY A 220 -16.20 -3.14 9.32
C GLY A 220 -16.46 -4.63 9.10
N ASP A 221 -16.99 -5.02 7.93
CA ASP A 221 -17.19 -6.43 7.57
C ASP A 221 -15.93 -7.04 6.96
N TRP A 222 -14.94 -7.20 7.82
CA TRP A 222 -13.62 -7.71 7.44
C TRP A 222 -13.64 -9.19 7.09
N LYS A 223 -14.55 -9.96 7.66
CA LYS A 223 -14.69 -11.38 7.34
C LYS A 223 -15.10 -11.57 5.88
N THR A 224 -16.13 -10.82 5.45
CA THR A 224 -16.56 -10.85 4.06
C THR A 224 -15.47 -10.32 3.14
N PHE A 225 -14.84 -9.19 3.47
CA PHE A 225 -13.77 -8.64 2.65
C PHE A 225 -12.57 -9.59 2.51
N CYS A 226 -12.07 -10.15 3.60
CA CYS A 226 -10.94 -11.09 3.55
C CYS A 226 -11.28 -12.35 2.76
N ALA A 227 -12.54 -12.84 2.85
CA ALA A 227 -12.98 -14.00 2.08
C ALA A 227 -13.06 -13.71 0.58
N MET A 228 -13.46 -12.49 0.17
CA MET A 228 -13.56 -12.10 -1.24
C MET A 228 -12.23 -11.60 -1.84
N LEU A 229 -11.25 -11.26 -1.02
CA LEU A 229 -10.02 -10.59 -1.46
C LEU A 229 -9.27 -11.34 -2.59
N PRO A 230 -9.11 -12.68 -2.57
CA PRO A 230 -8.47 -13.39 -3.68
C PRO A 230 -9.22 -13.26 -5.00
N GLU A 231 -10.55 -13.29 -4.95
CA GLU A 231 -11.38 -13.13 -6.14
C GLU A 231 -11.37 -11.67 -6.64
N TYR A 232 -11.40 -10.71 -5.72
CA TYR A 232 -11.25 -9.29 -6.05
C TYR A 232 -9.88 -9.01 -6.68
N ALA A 233 -8.79 -9.54 -6.12
CA ALA A 233 -7.45 -9.39 -6.69
C ALA A 233 -7.37 -9.91 -8.13
N ALA A 234 -8.01 -11.04 -8.42
CA ALA A 234 -8.00 -11.68 -9.73
C ALA A 234 -8.97 -11.03 -10.74
N LYS A 235 -10.25 -10.86 -10.37
CA LYS A 235 -11.32 -10.39 -11.27
C LYS A 235 -11.50 -8.88 -11.26
N GLY A 236 -11.23 -8.24 -10.13
CA GLY A 236 -11.19 -6.79 -9.99
C GLY A 236 -9.90 -6.17 -10.51
N HIS A 237 -8.94 -7.00 -10.93
CA HIS A 237 -7.61 -6.53 -11.31
C HIS A 237 -6.98 -5.63 -10.25
N GLY A 238 -7.08 -6.02 -8.97
CA GLY A 238 -6.52 -5.24 -7.86
C GLY A 238 -5.04 -4.92 -8.08
N GLU A 239 -4.63 -3.69 -7.80
CA GLU A 239 -3.26 -3.27 -8.04
C GLU A 239 -2.27 -4.11 -7.24
N GLY A 240 -1.16 -4.50 -7.89
CA GLY A 240 -0.16 -5.37 -7.29
C GLY A 240 -0.76 -6.68 -6.76
N PHE A 241 -1.87 -7.16 -7.34
CA PHE A 241 -2.65 -8.30 -6.85
C PHE A 241 -3.14 -8.13 -5.40
N MET A 242 -3.30 -6.90 -4.93
CA MET A 242 -3.73 -6.55 -3.56
C MET A 242 -2.76 -6.97 -2.45
N HIS A 243 -1.50 -7.21 -2.76
CA HIS A 243 -0.51 -7.59 -1.75
C HIS A 243 -0.27 -6.47 -0.73
N ASP A 244 -0.24 -5.20 -1.15
CA ASP A 244 -0.15 -4.04 -0.26
C ASP A 244 -1.30 -3.99 0.75
N THR A 245 -2.52 -4.26 0.27
CA THR A 245 -3.73 -4.31 1.10
C THR A 245 -3.70 -5.51 2.05
N ALA A 246 -3.26 -6.69 1.57
CA ALA A 246 -3.09 -7.87 2.43
C ALA A 246 -2.06 -7.62 3.55
N MET A 247 -0.94 -6.96 3.23
CA MET A 247 0.07 -6.55 4.23
C MET A 247 -0.55 -5.61 5.27
N LEU A 248 -1.29 -4.60 4.84
CA LEU A 248 -1.95 -3.65 5.73
C LEU A 248 -2.99 -4.33 6.62
N LEU A 249 -3.80 -5.24 6.07
CA LEU A 249 -4.74 -6.03 6.87
C LEU A 249 -4.02 -6.93 7.87
N GLY A 250 -2.87 -7.47 7.51
CA GLY A 250 -2.01 -8.17 8.45
C GLY A 250 -1.60 -7.30 9.63
N VAL A 251 -1.16 -6.06 9.37
CA VAL A 251 -0.86 -5.07 10.43
C VAL A 251 -2.09 -4.80 11.29
N LEU A 252 -3.30 -4.79 10.74
CA LEU A 252 -4.54 -4.51 11.46
C LEU A 252 -5.10 -5.72 12.23
N GLY A 253 -4.67 -6.94 11.92
CA GLY A 253 -5.17 -8.17 12.55
C GLY A 253 -6.10 -9.00 11.66
N TRP A 254 -6.04 -8.78 10.33
CA TRP A 254 -6.77 -9.52 9.32
C TRP A 254 -8.30 -9.47 9.54
N ASP A 255 -9.00 -10.59 9.47
CA ASP A 255 -10.45 -10.71 9.66
C ASP A 255 -10.93 -10.54 11.12
N HIS A 256 -9.99 -10.49 12.07
CA HIS A 256 -10.27 -10.11 13.46
C HIS A 256 -10.22 -8.59 13.71
N TYR A 257 -9.84 -7.81 12.72
CA TYR A 257 -9.86 -6.36 12.84
C TYR A 257 -11.29 -5.87 13.13
N GLN A 258 -11.43 -4.91 14.06
CA GLN A 258 -12.73 -4.41 14.54
C GLN A 258 -12.97 -2.94 14.18
N GLY A 259 -12.03 -2.29 13.51
CA GLY A 259 -12.18 -0.90 13.10
C GLY A 259 -13.10 -0.73 11.90
N LYS A 260 -13.60 0.48 11.72
CA LYS A 260 -14.33 0.90 10.52
C LYS A 260 -13.48 1.90 9.77
N ALA A 261 -13.39 1.72 8.45
CA ALA A 261 -12.62 2.61 7.61
C ALA A 261 -13.24 4.01 7.54
N GLU A 262 -12.38 5.02 7.56
CA GLU A 262 -12.74 6.41 7.34
C GLU A 262 -12.22 6.87 5.98
N VAL A 263 -13.12 7.20 5.06
CA VAL A 263 -12.77 7.74 3.75
C VAL A 263 -12.30 9.19 3.92
N ILE A 264 -11.06 9.45 3.51
CA ILE A 264 -10.44 10.78 3.58
C ILE A 264 -10.58 11.51 2.24
N THR A 265 -10.20 10.85 1.14
CA THR A 265 -10.48 11.35 -0.21
C THR A 265 -11.60 10.48 -0.80
N PRO A 266 -12.70 11.07 -1.29
CA PRO A 266 -13.73 10.32 -2.00
C PRO A 266 -13.15 9.52 -3.17
N TYR A 267 -13.80 8.39 -3.47
CA TYR A 267 -13.44 7.57 -4.62
C TYR A 267 -13.42 8.38 -5.92
N PHE A 268 -12.40 8.19 -6.74
CA PHE A 268 -12.30 8.81 -8.04
C PHE A 268 -11.59 7.90 -9.05
N PRO A 269 -11.96 7.96 -10.34
CA PRO A 269 -11.29 7.22 -11.38
C PRO A 269 -10.04 7.94 -11.90
N SER A 270 -9.03 7.17 -12.28
CA SER A 270 -7.85 7.67 -12.98
C SER A 270 -7.32 6.60 -13.94
N SER A 271 -7.28 6.90 -15.23
CA SER A 271 -6.71 6.00 -16.26
C SER A 271 -7.27 4.57 -16.21
N GLY A 272 -8.57 4.44 -15.99
CA GLY A 272 -9.26 3.15 -15.89
C GLY A 272 -9.24 2.50 -14.50
N THR A 273 -8.52 3.07 -13.53
CA THR A 273 -8.28 2.53 -12.20
C THR A 273 -9.05 3.28 -11.12
N GLY A 274 -9.40 2.59 -10.02
CA GLY A 274 -10.15 3.16 -8.90
C GLY A 274 -9.24 3.66 -7.77
N GLN A 275 -9.40 4.91 -7.36
CA GLN A 275 -8.52 5.60 -6.43
C GLN A 275 -9.27 6.10 -5.20
N ILE A 276 -8.61 6.03 -4.03
CA ILE A 276 -9.17 6.48 -2.76
C ILE A 276 -8.05 6.72 -1.74
N ASN A 277 -8.28 7.58 -0.75
CA ASN A 277 -7.50 7.60 0.49
C ASN A 277 -8.41 7.23 1.66
N VAL A 278 -8.00 6.23 2.43
CA VAL A 278 -8.77 5.68 3.56
C VAL A 278 -7.87 5.48 4.75
N VAL A 279 -8.30 5.92 5.93
CA VAL A 279 -7.62 5.64 7.21
C VAL A 279 -8.37 4.53 7.95
N PHE A 280 -7.61 3.61 8.52
CA PHE A 280 -8.12 2.53 9.36
C PHE A 280 -7.70 2.80 10.81
N PRO A 281 -8.62 2.97 11.76
CA PRO A 281 -8.30 3.11 13.17
C PRO A 281 -7.48 1.91 13.65
N VAL A 282 -6.32 2.17 14.29
CA VAL A 282 -5.49 1.09 14.82
C VAL A 282 -6.01 0.67 16.17
N ASN A 283 -6.53 -0.55 16.26
CA ASN A 283 -7.04 -1.13 17.49
C ASN A 283 -6.00 -2.09 18.09
N PRO A 284 -5.98 -2.25 19.42
CA PRO A 284 -5.21 -3.33 20.05
C PRO A 284 -5.65 -4.69 19.50
N VAL A 285 -4.69 -5.54 19.17
CA VAL A 285 -4.93 -6.94 18.76
C VAL A 285 -4.05 -7.83 19.62
N SER A 286 -4.63 -8.84 20.26
CA SER A 286 -3.84 -9.78 21.03
C SER A 286 -2.98 -10.67 20.11
N ALA A 287 -1.82 -11.07 20.60
CA ALA A 287 -0.94 -11.97 19.84
C ALA A 287 -1.63 -13.31 19.54
N GLU A 288 -2.50 -13.77 20.44
CA GLU A 288 -3.24 -15.03 20.30
C GLU A 288 -4.33 -14.92 19.23
N GLU A 289 -5.06 -13.81 19.18
CA GLU A 289 -6.08 -13.57 18.15
C GLU A 289 -5.45 -13.44 16.75
N GLY A 290 -4.35 -12.70 16.63
CA GLY A 290 -3.62 -12.60 15.37
C GLY A 290 -3.11 -13.97 14.89
N ALA A 291 -2.50 -14.75 15.75
CA ALA A 291 -2.02 -16.10 15.40
C ALA A 291 -3.15 -17.04 14.96
N LYS A 292 -4.31 -16.98 15.61
CA LYS A 292 -5.50 -17.75 15.22
C LYS A 292 -6.03 -17.33 13.86
N SER A 293 -6.05 -16.04 13.56
CA SER A 293 -6.46 -15.50 12.28
C SER A 293 -5.66 -16.13 11.14
N TYR A 294 -4.35 -16.11 11.22
CA TYR A 294 -3.49 -16.69 10.18
C TYR A 294 -3.61 -18.20 10.06
N SER A 295 -3.69 -18.92 11.17
CA SER A 295 -3.82 -20.37 11.16
C SER A 295 -5.14 -20.85 10.53
N LEU A 296 -6.20 -20.07 10.67
CA LEU A 296 -7.52 -20.39 10.11
C LEU A 296 -7.65 -20.05 8.63
N ASN A 297 -7.02 -18.94 8.19
CA ASN A 297 -7.20 -18.39 6.84
C ASN A 297 -6.12 -18.76 5.84
N LEU A 298 -4.95 -19.21 6.26
CA LEU A 298 -3.89 -19.67 5.36
C LEU A 298 -4.37 -20.78 4.42
N ASN A 299 -5.30 -21.64 4.87
CA ASN A 299 -5.87 -22.72 4.07
C ASN A 299 -7.06 -22.28 3.18
N SER A 300 -7.64 -21.10 3.41
CA SER A 300 -8.82 -20.60 2.69
C SER A 300 -8.50 -19.58 1.62
N LEU A 301 -7.36 -18.91 1.69
CA LEU A 301 -6.90 -17.96 0.69
C LEU A 301 -6.39 -18.75 -0.54
N LYS A 302 -7.23 -18.85 -1.56
CA LYS A 302 -6.77 -19.32 -2.86
C LYS A 302 -5.74 -18.35 -3.39
N ASP A 303 -4.57 -18.85 -3.72
CA ASP A 303 -3.51 -18.08 -4.36
C ASP A 303 -4.05 -17.43 -5.64
N PRO A 304 -4.00 -16.08 -5.80
CA PRO A 304 -4.40 -15.42 -7.04
C PRO A 304 -3.67 -15.97 -8.26
N ALA A 305 -2.39 -16.34 -8.13
CA ALA A 305 -1.63 -16.95 -9.21
C ALA A 305 -2.24 -18.30 -9.63
N ALA A 306 -2.77 -19.09 -8.70
CA ALA A 306 -3.48 -20.33 -9.03
C ALA A 306 -4.82 -20.07 -9.72
N VAL A 307 -5.51 -18.98 -9.37
CA VAL A 307 -6.76 -18.55 -10.04
C VAL A 307 -6.47 -18.10 -11.47
N TYR A 308 -5.41 -17.32 -11.70
CA TYR A 308 -4.95 -16.93 -13.04
C TYR A 308 -4.55 -18.15 -13.88
N ALA A 309 -3.77 -19.06 -13.33
CA ALA A 309 -3.37 -20.28 -14.03
C ALA A 309 -4.57 -21.17 -14.40
N ALA A 310 -5.60 -21.23 -13.56
CA ALA A 310 -6.84 -21.95 -13.86
C ALA A 310 -7.69 -21.24 -14.91
N GLY A 311 -7.69 -19.90 -14.94
CA GLY A 311 -8.36 -19.09 -15.97
C GLY A 311 -7.70 -19.19 -17.34
N ALA A 312 -6.37 -19.15 -17.38
CA ALA A 312 -5.58 -19.26 -18.62
C ALA A 312 -5.72 -20.63 -19.31
N ARG A 313 -6.07 -21.70 -18.57
CA ARG A 313 -6.33 -23.02 -19.15
C ARG A 313 -7.72 -23.18 -19.75
N ARG A 314 -8.59 -22.18 -19.63
CA ARG A 314 -9.98 -22.19 -20.17
C ARG A 314 -10.16 -21.23 -21.36
N LEU A 315 -9.11 -20.57 -21.82
CA LEU A 315 -9.03 -19.80 -23.06
C LEU A 315 -8.22 -20.59 -24.11
#